data_dee28b5ffe76c55b8f9b7a4ebade1d9b
#
_entry.id   dee28b5ffe76c55b8f9b7a4ebade1d9b
#
_cell.length_a   1.000
_cell.length_b   1.000
_cell.length_c   1.000
_cell.angle_alpha   90.00
_cell.angle_beta   90.00
_cell.angle_gamma   90.00
#
_symmetry.space_group_name_H-M   'P 1'
#
loop_
_entity.id
_entity.type
_entity.pdbx_description
1 polymer ?
#
loop_
_entity_poly.entity_id
_entity_poly.type
_entity_poly.pdbx_seq_one_letter_code
_entity_poly.pdbx_strand_id
1 'polypeptide(L)'
;MSELSCGTKLIAIHDGARPLVTQDVISRAVYAARDYLAAVPAIPSVDTLKNVEDERVIATLDRECIMRVQTPQVFDADLIKGALTVAAAKALPITDDCSAIELMGVKVKAVEGDPNNIKLTTPNDVMLAEAILRDRGDEYADR
;
A
#
# COMPACT_ATOMS: atom_id res chain seq x y z
N MET A 1 -6.00 16.81 6.95
CA MET A 1 -6.69 16.80 5.64
C MET A 1 -7.40 18.14 5.30
N SER A 2 -7.32 19.12 6.15
CA SER A 2 -7.88 20.48 5.94
C SER A 2 -7.14 21.32 4.89
N GLU A 3 -5.96 20.89 4.44
CA GLU A 3 -5.09 21.66 3.53
C GLU A 3 -5.16 21.20 2.06
N LEU A 4 -6.10 20.30 1.71
CA LEU A 4 -6.27 19.87 0.34
C LEU A 4 -6.92 20.97 -0.50
N SER A 5 -6.38 21.22 -1.69
CA SER A 5 -6.92 22.22 -2.61
C SER A 5 -8.39 21.90 -2.97
N CYS A 6 -9.20 22.97 -3.15
CA CYS A 6 -10.55 22.82 -3.66
C CYS A 6 -10.49 22.16 -5.05
N GLY A 7 -11.24 21.07 -5.23
CA GLY A 7 -11.27 20.32 -6.50
C GLY A 7 -10.34 19.08 -6.56
N THR A 8 -9.61 18.77 -5.48
CA THR A 8 -8.87 17.50 -5.38
C THR A 8 -9.84 16.30 -5.50
N LYS A 9 -9.65 15.47 -6.52
CA LYS A 9 -10.53 14.30 -6.78
C LYS A 9 -9.95 13.00 -6.24
N LEU A 10 -8.64 12.85 -6.29
CA LEU A 10 -7.93 11.66 -5.80
C LEU A 10 -6.88 12.06 -4.77
N ILE A 11 -6.68 11.20 -3.79
CA ILE A 11 -5.62 11.30 -2.79
C ILE A 11 -4.78 10.04 -2.89
N ALA A 12 -3.47 10.20 -3.05
CA ALA A 12 -2.49 9.13 -2.96
C ALA A 12 -1.74 9.25 -1.64
N ILE A 13 -1.81 8.20 -0.82
CA ILE A 13 -1.13 8.11 0.47
C ILE A 13 0.05 7.18 0.30
N HIS A 14 1.25 7.68 0.57
CA HIS A 14 2.48 6.94 0.33
C HIS A 14 3.40 6.91 1.54
N ASP A 15 3.94 5.71 1.81
CA ASP A 15 4.97 5.51 2.83
C ASP A 15 6.27 6.25 2.44
N GLY A 16 6.72 7.21 3.23
CA GLY A 16 8.03 7.85 3.04
C GLY A 16 9.22 6.88 3.11
N ALA A 17 8.99 5.70 3.69
CA ALA A 17 9.97 4.61 3.74
C ALA A 17 9.99 3.72 2.48
N ARG A 18 9.28 4.05 1.41
CA ARG A 18 9.33 3.33 0.11
C ARG A 18 9.86 4.23 -1.01
N PRO A 19 11.15 4.61 -0.96
CA PRO A 19 11.72 5.57 -1.92
C PRO A 19 11.84 5.03 -3.34
N LEU A 20 11.71 3.71 -3.55
CA LEU A 20 11.94 3.04 -4.83
C LEU A 20 10.66 2.84 -5.67
N VAL A 21 9.55 3.49 -5.29
CA VAL A 21 8.32 3.42 -6.07
C VAL A 21 8.54 3.97 -7.49
N THR A 22 8.06 3.23 -8.48
CA THR A 22 8.16 3.65 -9.90
C THR A 22 6.92 4.41 -10.34
N GLN A 23 7.08 5.22 -11.40
CA GLN A 23 5.97 5.93 -12.00
C GLN A 23 4.88 4.97 -12.50
N ASP A 24 5.26 3.78 -12.97
CA ASP A 24 4.32 2.76 -13.45
C ASP A 24 3.43 2.24 -12.34
N VAL A 25 3.97 1.96 -11.14
CA VAL A 25 3.20 1.56 -9.97
C VAL A 25 2.21 2.66 -9.58
N ILE A 26 2.68 3.91 -9.52
CA ILE A 26 1.83 5.08 -9.21
C ILE A 26 0.70 5.20 -10.24
N SER A 27 1.02 5.12 -11.52
CA SER A 27 0.06 5.28 -12.61
C SER A 27 -1.02 4.19 -12.58
N ARG A 28 -0.64 2.92 -12.39
CA ARG A 28 -1.61 1.81 -12.25
C ARG A 28 -2.59 2.06 -11.11
N ALA A 29 -2.10 2.46 -9.94
CA ALA A 29 -2.95 2.74 -8.78
C ALA A 29 -3.89 3.94 -9.04
N VAL A 30 -3.38 5.02 -9.64
CA VAL A 30 -4.18 6.22 -9.96
C VAL A 30 -5.26 5.91 -10.99
N TYR A 31 -4.93 5.18 -12.08
CA TYR A 31 -5.94 4.82 -13.09
C TYR A 31 -7.01 3.90 -12.51
N ALA A 32 -6.63 2.90 -11.73
CA ALA A 32 -7.60 2.02 -11.10
C ALA A 32 -8.50 2.77 -10.09
N ALA A 33 -7.97 3.70 -9.32
CA ALA A 33 -8.77 4.48 -8.37
C ALA A 33 -9.81 5.39 -9.04
N ARG A 34 -9.60 5.80 -10.30
CA ARG A 34 -10.62 6.53 -11.09
C ARG A 34 -11.85 5.69 -11.36
N ASP A 35 -11.65 4.39 -11.61
CA ASP A 35 -12.73 3.47 -12.00
C ASP A 35 -13.37 2.78 -10.78
N TYR A 36 -12.59 2.53 -9.74
CA TYR A 36 -12.99 1.73 -8.59
C TYR A 36 -13.07 2.52 -7.27
N LEU A 37 -12.79 3.84 -7.28
CA LEU A 37 -12.77 4.76 -6.13
C LEU A 37 -11.67 4.49 -5.10
N ALA A 38 -11.11 3.29 -5.07
CA ALA A 38 -10.01 2.92 -4.17
C ALA A 38 -9.15 1.86 -4.85
N ALA A 39 -7.83 2.05 -4.83
CA ALA A 39 -6.88 1.11 -5.41
C ALA A 39 -5.56 1.07 -4.63
N VAL A 40 -4.93 -0.10 -4.63
CA VAL A 40 -3.67 -0.35 -3.93
C VAL A 40 -2.77 -1.28 -4.74
N PRO A 41 -1.46 -0.98 -4.87
CA PRO A 41 -0.52 -1.92 -5.43
C PRO A 41 -0.31 -3.08 -4.47
N ALA A 42 -0.24 -4.29 -4.98
CA ALA A 42 -0.01 -5.47 -4.19
C ALA A 42 0.82 -6.50 -4.96
N ILE A 43 1.60 -7.29 -4.24
CA ILE A 43 2.40 -8.39 -4.79
C ILE A 43 2.03 -9.70 -4.09
N PRO A 44 2.09 -10.85 -4.78
CA PRO A 44 1.83 -12.15 -4.18
C PRO A 44 2.76 -12.42 -2.99
N SER A 45 2.25 -13.12 -1.97
CA SER A 45 3.12 -13.69 -0.95
C SER A 45 3.86 -14.89 -1.52
N VAL A 46 5.19 -14.91 -1.39
CA VAL A 46 6.04 -16.04 -1.83
C VAL A 46 6.18 -17.09 -0.73
N ASP A 47 6.04 -16.69 0.53
CA ASP A 47 6.17 -17.57 1.68
C ASP A 47 4.85 -18.28 2.01
N THR A 48 4.95 -19.44 2.67
CA THR A 48 3.79 -20.10 3.27
C THR A 48 3.37 -19.36 4.53
N LEU A 49 2.17 -18.80 4.53
CA LEU A 49 1.62 -18.05 5.66
C LEU A 49 0.79 -18.96 6.56
N LYS A 50 0.95 -18.78 7.87
CA LYS A 50 0.27 -19.55 8.90
C LYS A 50 -0.54 -18.63 9.80
N ASN A 51 -1.74 -19.04 10.17
CA ASN A 51 -2.42 -18.46 11.31
C ASN A 51 -1.85 -19.08 12.59
N VAL A 52 -1.49 -18.24 13.57
CA VAL A 52 -0.85 -18.65 14.81
C VAL A 52 -1.61 -18.04 16.00
N GLU A 53 -1.99 -18.87 16.96
CA GLU A 53 -2.57 -18.46 18.26
C GLU A 53 -1.79 -19.16 19.38
N ASP A 54 -1.48 -18.45 20.44
CA ASP A 54 -0.73 -18.96 21.60
C ASP A 54 0.53 -19.77 21.19
N GLU A 55 1.33 -19.20 20.27
CA GLU A 55 2.57 -19.79 19.72
C GLU A 55 2.38 -21.12 18.95
N ARG A 56 1.15 -21.48 18.63
CA ARG A 56 0.80 -22.71 17.90
C ARG A 56 0.24 -22.39 16.53
N VAL A 57 0.70 -23.12 15.52
CA VAL A 57 0.15 -23.05 14.18
C VAL A 57 -1.24 -23.70 14.17
N ILE A 58 -2.27 -22.89 13.82
CA ILE A 58 -3.66 -23.37 13.76
C ILE A 58 -4.06 -23.73 12.34
N ALA A 59 -3.64 -22.93 11.35
CA ALA A 59 -4.04 -23.13 9.98
C ALA A 59 -2.96 -22.66 9.00
N THR A 60 -2.99 -23.20 7.79
CA THR A 60 -2.26 -22.67 6.63
C THR A 60 -3.21 -21.79 5.84
N LEU A 61 -2.77 -20.55 5.51
CA LEU A 61 -3.53 -19.66 4.67
C LEU A 61 -3.30 -20.00 3.20
N ASP A 62 -4.36 -19.91 2.40
CA ASP A 62 -4.25 -20.04 0.96
C ASP A 62 -3.53 -18.83 0.37
N ARG A 63 -2.25 -19.03 0.00
CA ARG A 63 -1.40 -17.95 -0.51
C ARG A 63 -1.88 -17.36 -1.83
N GLU A 64 -2.73 -18.08 -2.60
CA GLU A 64 -3.29 -17.55 -3.85
C GLU A 64 -4.26 -16.39 -3.58
N CYS A 65 -4.83 -16.35 -2.37
CA CYS A 65 -5.72 -15.30 -1.91
C CYS A 65 -5.01 -14.23 -1.07
N ILE A 66 -3.70 -14.37 -0.80
CA ILE A 66 -2.97 -13.46 0.09
C ILE A 66 -1.98 -12.63 -0.70
N MET A 67 -2.16 -11.31 -0.62
CA MET A 67 -1.28 -10.34 -1.25
C MET A 67 -0.58 -9.47 -0.19
N ARG A 68 0.67 -9.10 -0.45
CA ARG A 68 1.38 -8.09 0.34
C ARG A 68 1.10 -6.73 -0.27
N VAL A 69 0.39 -5.91 0.49
CA VAL A 69 -0.01 -4.57 0.07
C VAL A 69 1.18 -3.59 0.14
N GLN A 70 1.26 -2.73 -0.85
CA GLN A 70 2.25 -1.67 -0.95
C GLN A 70 1.58 -0.30 -0.95
N THR A 71 2.35 0.75 -1.10
CA THR A 71 1.88 2.11 -1.36
C THR A 71 2.49 2.65 -2.67
N PRO A 72 1.85 3.66 -3.33
CA PRO A 72 0.76 4.50 -2.83
C PRO A 72 -0.59 3.78 -2.80
N GLN A 73 -1.36 4.00 -1.75
CA GLN A 73 -2.78 3.68 -1.69
C GLN A 73 -3.55 4.89 -2.24
N VAL A 74 -4.37 4.70 -3.25
CA VAL A 74 -5.03 5.79 -3.96
C VAL A 74 -6.53 5.69 -3.82
N PHE A 75 -7.15 6.82 -3.45
CA PHE A 75 -8.56 6.87 -3.12
C PHE A 75 -9.26 8.07 -3.75
N ASP A 76 -10.56 7.96 -3.97
CA ASP A 76 -11.42 9.11 -4.11
C ASP A 76 -11.34 9.98 -2.85
N ALA A 77 -11.22 11.30 -3.04
CA ALA A 77 -10.92 12.23 -1.95
C ALA A 77 -12.04 12.31 -0.91
N ASP A 78 -13.29 12.26 -1.34
CA ASP A 78 -14.43 12.37 -0.42
C ASP A 78 -14.66 11.04 0.30
N LEU A 79 -14.44 9.93 -0.40
CA LEU A 79 -14.53 8.59 0.18
C LEU A 79 -13.53 8.41 1.33
N ILE A 80 -12.24 8.68 1.11
CA ILE A 80 -11.22 8.47 2.15
C ILE A 80 -11.40 9.44 3.33
N LYS A 81 -11.75 10.70 3.08
CA LYS A 81 -12.05 11.66 4.15
C LYS A 81 -13.21 11.18 5.03
N GLY A 82 -14.30 10.70 4.39
CA GLY A 82 -15.44 10.14 5.09
C GLY A 82 -15.08 8.92 5.93
N ALA A 83 -14.34 7.98 5.35
CA ALA A 83 -13.92 6.74 6.01
C ALA A 83 -13.04 7.02 7.24
N LEU A 84 -12.04 7.87 7.11
CA LEU A 84 -11.16 8.24 8.23
C LEU A 84 -11.90 9.02 9.32
N THR A 85 -12.86 9.87 8.95
CA THR A 85 -13.70 10.59 9.92
C THR A 85 -14.55 9.63 10.74
N VAL A 86 -15.17 8.64 10.08
CA VAL A 86 -15.98 7.61 10.77
C VAL A 86 -15.11 6.72 11.65
N ALA A 87 -13.96 6.28 11.14
CA ALA A 87 -13.02 5.46 11.89
C ALA A 87 -12.54 6.18 13.16
N ALA A 88 -12.17 7.45 13.05
CA ALA A 88 -11.76 8.28 14.20
C ALA A 88 -12.89 8.47 15.20
N ALA A 89 -14.11 8.80 14.76
CA ALA A 89 -15.26 9.02 15.63
C ALA A 89 -15.68 7.77 16.42
N LYS A 90 -15.47 6.58 15.84
CA LYS A 90 -15.82 5.29 16.45
C LYS A 90 -14.65 4.59 17.12
N ALA A 91 -13.46 5.19 17.12
CA ALA A 91 -12.20 4.59 17.61
C ALA A 91 -11.95 3.18 17.03
N LEU A 92 -12.23 3.00 15.72
CA LEU A 92 -12.06 1.71 15.05
C LEU A 92 -10.57 1.42 14.85
N PRO A 93 -10.12 0.16 15.02
CA PRO A 93 -8.77 -0.22 14.72
C PRO A 93 -8.56 -0.20 13.21
N ILE A 94 -7.69 0.68 12.72
CA ILE A 94 -7.23 0.72 11.34
C ILE A 94 -5.74 0.39 11.29
N THR A 95 -5.35 -0.52 10.42
CA THR A 95 -3.95 -0.92 10.23
C THR A 95 -3.27 -0.16 9.09
N ASP A 96 -4.07 0.23 8.10
CA ASP A 96 -3.68 1.06 6.96
C ASP A 96 -4.90 1.84 6.43
N ASP A 97 -4.70 2.70 5.43
CA ASP A 97 -5.78 3.52 4.88
C ASP A 97 -6.85 2.70 4.14
N CYS A 98 -6.47 1.55 3.54
CA CYS A 98 -7.42 0.63 2.91
C CYS A 98 -8.40 0.06 3.93
N SER A 99 -7.95 -0.28 5.14
CA SER A 99 -8.81 -0.85 6.16
C SER A 99 -9.93 0.10 6.61
N ALA A 100 -9.69 1.42 6.55
CA ALA A 100 -10.74 2.40 6.80
C ALA A 100 -11.86 2.35 5.72
N ILE A 101 -11.48 2.15 4.46
CA ILE A 101 -12.41 2.01 3.33
C ILE A 101 -13.20 0.69 3.44
N GLU A 102 -12.52 -0.40 3.80
CA GLU A 102 -13.13 -1.72 3.97
C GLU A 102 -14.18 -1.73 5.08
N LEU A 103 -13.94 -1.00 6.17
CA LEU A 103 -14.91 -0.80 7.25
C LEU A 103 -16.18 -0.06 6.80
N MET A 104 -16.12 0.69 5.70
CA MET A 104 -17.28 1.31 5.05
C MET A 104 -17.99 0.35 4.08
N GLY A 105 -17.53 -0.89 3.93
CA GLY A 105 -18.08 -1.88 3.01
C GLY A 105 -17.68 -1.67 1.53
N VAL A 106 -16.73 -0.78 1.27
CA VAL A 106 -16.22 -0.53 -0.09
C VAL A 106 -15.03 -1.43 -0.37
N LYS A 107 -15.04 -2.07 -1.53
CA LYS A 107 -13.93 -2.94 -1.97
C LYS A 107 -12.80 -2.11 -2.57
N VAL A 108 -11.58 -2.38 -2.12
CA VAL A 108 -10.37 -1.78 -2.68
C VAL A 108 -9.86 -2.63 -3.85
N LYS A 109 -9.56 -2.00 -4.98
CA LYS A 109 -8.99 -2.67 -6.15
C LYS A 109 -7.50 -2.93 -5.94
N ALA A 110 -7.09 -4.20 -5.90
CA ALA A 110 -5.69 -4.56 -6.00
C ALA A 110 -5.20 -4.43 -7.45
N VAL A 111 -4.07 -3.75 -7.63
CA VAL A 111 -3.33 -3.66 -8.89
C VAL A 111 -1.94 -4.26 -8.73
N GLU A 112 -1.29 -4.60 -9.83
CA GLU A 112 0.06 -5.14 -9.81
C GLU A 112 1.05 -4.13 -9.20
N GLY A 113 1.73 -4.56 -8.13
CA GLY A 113 2.82 -3.85 -7.48
C GLY A 113 4.17 -4.12 -8.14
N ASP A 114 5.24 -3.81 -7.40
CA ASP A 114 6.62 -4.05 -7.81
C ASP A 114 7.39 -4.66 -6.63
N PRO A 115 7.99 -5.87 -6.77
CA PRO A 115 8.83 -6.45 -5.73
C PRO A 115 9.95 -5.52 -5.23
N ASN A 116 10.44 -4.64 -6.10
CA ASN A 116 11.47 -3.67 -5.80
C ASN A 116 10.95 -2.41 -5.07
N ASN A 117 9.64 -2.23 -4.96
CA ASN A 117 9.02 -1.17 -4.15
C ASN A 117 9.04 -1.57 -2.66
N ILE A 118 10.23 -1.83 -2.13
CA ILE A 118 10.44 -2.28 -0.75
C ILE A 118 10.19 -1.15 0.26
N LYS A 119 9.83 -1.55 1.49
CA LYS A 119 9.75 -0.63 2.63
C LYS A 119 11.04 -0.72 3.44
N LEU A 120 11.78 0.38 3.55
CA LEU A 120 13.02 0.46 4.31
C LEU A 120 12.70 0.51 5.81
N THR A 121 12.85 -0.61 6.49
CA THR A 121 12.55 -0.75 7.93
C THR A 121 13.76 -1.23 8.74
N THR A 122 14.73 -1.84 8.07
CA THR A 122 15.94 -2.39 8.68
C THR A 122 17.19 -1.91 7.94
N PRO A 123 18.38 -1.97 8.55
CA PRO A 123 19.64 -1.69 7.87
C PRO A 123 19.87 -2.57 6.62
N ASN A 124 19.41 -3.81 6.63
CA ASN A 124 19.53 -4.71 5.48
C ASN A 124 18.71 -4.21 4.28
N ASP A 125 17.58 -3.55 4.52
CA ASP A 125 16.75 -2.99 3.44
C ASP A 125 17.48 -1.87 2.69
N VAL A 126 18.38 -1.14 3.37
CA VAL A 126 19.20 -0.10 2.74
C VAL A 126 20.17 -0.72 1.73
N MET A 127 20.87 -1.80 2.12
CA MET A 127 21.78 -2.52 1.20
C MET A 127 21.02 -3.08 -0.02
N LEU A 128 19.81 -3.60 0.21
CA LEU A 128 18.96 -4.10 -0.87
C LEU A 128 18.52 -2.94 -1.79
N ALA A 129 18.13 -1.80 -1.23
CA ALA A 129 17.76 -0.62 -1.99
C ALA A 129 18.91 -0.11 -2.88
N GLU A 130 20.14 -0.06 -2.35
CA GLU A 130 21.32 0.31 -3.14
C GLU A 130 21.57 -0.67 -4.29
N ALA A 131 21.41 -1.97 -4.05
CA ALA A 131 21.55 -2.96 -5.11
C ALA A 131 20.49 -2.79 -6.21
N ILE A 132 19.23 -2.52 -5.85
CA ILE A 132 18.14 -2.25 -6.79
C ILE A 132 18.44 -0.98 -7.62
N LEU A 133 18.92 0.09 -6.99
CA LEU A 133 19.27 1.34 -7.68
C LEU A 133 20.41 1.12 -8.69
N ARG A 134 21.45 0.38 -8.32
CA ARG A 134 22.55 0.03 -9.23
C ARG A 134 22.06 -0.78 -10.46
N ASP A 135 21.16 -1.74 -10.22
CA ASP A 135 20.58 -2.55 -11.29
C ASP A 135 19.71 -1.71 -12.24
N ARG A 136 19.00 -0.71 -11.71
CA ARG A 136 18.23 0.24 -12.51
C ARG A 136 19.09 1.23 -13.32
N GLY A 137 20.40 1.30 -13.07
CA GLY A 137 21.29 2.28 -13.70
C GLY A 137 21.01 3.72 -13.26
N ASP A 138 20.36 3.89 -12.13
CA ASP A 138 20.05 5.21 -11.59
C ASP A 138 21.34 5.90 -11.12
N GLU A 139 21.74 6.99 -11.79
CA GLU A 139 22.93 7.82 -11.49
C GLU A 139 22.95 8.42 -10.07
N TYR A 140 21.89 8.18 -9.27
CA TYR A 140 21.75 8.67 -7.89
C TYR A 140 22.41 7.78 -6.84
N ALA A 141 22.90 6.59 -7.21
CA ALA A 141 23.54 5.66 -6.27
C ALA A 141 24.92 6.12 -5.76
N ASP A 142 25.53 7.12 -6.41
CA ASP A 142 26.89 7.60 -6.13
C ASP A 142 26.96 9.04 -5.58
N ARG A 143 25.87 9.58 -5.01
CA ARG A 143 25.88 10.94 -4.41
C ARG A 143 25.66 10.94 -2.92
#